data_776b850409faf0d5ef968fc2f344d0d7
#
_entry.id   776b850409faf0d5ef968fc2f344d0d7
#
_cell.length_a   1.000
_cell.length_b   1.000
_cell.length_c   1.000
_cell.angle_alpha   90.00
_cell.angle_beta   90.00
_cell.angle_gamma   90.00
#
_symmetry.space_group_name_H-M   'P 1'
#
loop_
_entity.id
_entity.type
_entity.pdbx_description
1 polymer ?
#
loop_
_entity_poly.entity_id
_entity_poly.type
_entity_poly.pdbx_seq_one_letter_code
_entity_poly.pdbx_strand_id
1 'polypeptide(L)'
;IAVHENNDLLAPISSGEFRLNGTVIAPCSMGTLGAIASGNCSNLIHRAGAVALKEGWPFIVVPRETPLSLVSLRAMAQLKEAGAVILPASPSFHNKPADIQSLVDTVIYRILDHLDIVDKTMTRENQDEP
;
A
#
# COMPACT_ATOMS: atom_id res chain seq x y z
N ILE A 1 7.76 -16.54 -6.76
CA ILE A 1 7.08 -15.23 -6.94
C ILE A 1 6.60 -15.18 -8.38
N ALA A 2 5.30 -14.97 -8.60
CA ALA A 2 4.75 -14.71 -9.92
C ALA A 2 4.90 -13.23 -10.27
N VAL A 3 5.23 -12.94 -11.54
CA VAL A 3 5.31 -11.59 -12.07
C VAL A 3 4.30 -11.47 -13.20
N HIS A 4 3.54 -10.38 -13.21
CA HIS A 4 2.51 -10.11 -14.21
C HIS A 4 2.76 -8.78 -14.89
N GLU A 5 2.46 -8.70 -16.18
CA GLU A 5 2.48 -7.44 -16.92
C GLU A 5 1.29 -6.56 -16.50
N ASN A 6 1.50 -5.25 -16.40
CA ASN A 6 0.44 -4.34 -15.93
C ASN A 6 -0.77 -4.21 -16.88
N ASN A 7 -0.64 -4.66 -18.13
CA ASN A 7 -1.74 -4.73 -19.11
C ASN A 7 -2.43 -6.10 -19.17
N ASP A 8 -1.97 -7.08 -18.39
CA ASP A 8 -2.56 -8.43 -18.32
C ASP A 8 -3.77 -8.45 -17.39
N LEU A 9 -4.92 -8.07 -17.91
CA LEU A 9 -6.19 -8.11 -17.17
C LEU A 9 -6.75 -9.53 -17.00
N LEU A 10 -6.10 -10.56 -17.56
CA LEU A 10 -6.45 -11.96 -17.36
C LEU A 10 -5.64 -12.63 -16.25
N ALA A 11 -4.66 -11.91 -15.68
CA ALA A 11 -3.88 -12.42 -14.54
C ALA A 11 -4.80 -12.78 -13.36
N PRO A 12 -4.52 -13.86 -12.61
CA PRO A 12 -5.37 -14.32 -11.51
C PRO A 12 -5.73 -13.23 -10.50
N ILE A 13 -4.79 -12.33 -10.20
CA ILE A 13 -4.99 -11.22 -9.25
C ILE A 13 -6.02 -10.17 -9.71
N SER A 14 -6.47 -10.25 -10.94
CA SER A 14 -7.56 -9.40 -11.47
C SER A 14 -8.95 -9.86 -11.02
N SER A 15 -9.07 -11.03 -10.41
CA SER A 15 -10.33 -11.66 -10.04
C SER A 15 -10.46 -11.82 -8.52
N GLY A 16 -11.67 -11.56 -7.99
CA GLY A 16 -12.02 -11.84 -6.61
C GLY A 16 -12.08 -13.34 -6.26
N GLU A 17 -12.07 -14.22 -7.27
CA GLU A 17 -11.99 -15.68 -7.05
C GLU A 17 -10.59 -16.12 -6.61
N PHE A 18 -9.56 -15.36 -6.96
CA PHE A 18 -8.17 -15.58 -6.52
C PHE A 18 -7.90 -14.82 -5.22
N ARG A 19 -8.19 -15.47 -4.10
CA ARG A 19 -8.05 -14.82 -2.79
C ARG A 19 -6.60 -14.44 -2.50
N LEU A 20 -6.41 -13.18 -2.14
CA LEU A 20 -5.15 -12.62 -1.64
C LEU A 20 -5.26 -12.34 -0.13
N ASN A 21 -4.17 -12.54 0.60
CA ASN A 21 -4.07 -12.18 2.02
C ASN A 21 -3.96 -10.66 2.22
N GLY A 22 -3.59 -9.94 1.19
CA GLY A 22 -3.52 -8.49 1.17
C GLY A 22 -2.97 -7.98 -0.15
N THR A 23 -3.20 -6.72 -0.42
CA THR A 23 -2.71 -6.01 -1.61
C THR A 23 -1.99 -4.74 -1.18
N VAL A 24 -0.79 -4.53 -1.72
CA VAL A 24 0.00 -3.33 -1.45
C VAL A 24 0.38 -2.68 -2.78
N ILE A 25 0.14 -1.38 -2.90
CA ILE A 25 0.65 -0.57 -4.02
C ILE A 25 1.74 0.35 -3.48
N ALA A 26 2.99 0.00 -3.74
CA ALA A 26 4.18 0.69 -3.21
C ALA A 26 5.27 0.85 -4.28
N PRO A 27 5.60 2.08 -4.67
CA PRO A 27 4.90 3.32 -4.35
C PRO A 27 3.58 3.43 -5.11
N CYS A 28 2.62 4.21 -4.59
CA CYS A 28 1.38 4.52 -5.27
C CYS A 28 1.42 5.94 -5.81
N SER A 29 1.38 6.11 -7.13
CA SER A 29 1.28 7.43 -7.75
C SER A 29 -0.10 8.05 -7.52
N MET A 30 -0.18 9.39 -7.57
CA MET A 30 -1.46 10.09 -7.44
C MET A 30 -2.42 9.75 -8.58
N GLY A 31 -1.89 9.44 -9.77
CA GLY A 31 -2.70 8.94 -10.90
C GLY A 31 -3.34 7.59 -10.60
N THR A 32 -2.57 6.64 -10.09
CA THR A 32 -3.09 5.32 -9.68
C THR A 32 -4.09 5.43 -8.54
N LEU A 33 -3.78 6.23 -7.52
CA LEU A 33 -4.65 6.47 -6.38
C LEU A 33 -5.99 7.09 -6.81
N GLY A 34 -5.95 8.12 -7.65
CA GLY A 34 -7.13 8.78 -8.19
C GLY A 34 -7.95 7.85 -9.09
N ALA A 35 -7.31 7.03 -9.91
CA ALA A 35 -7.98 6.04 -10.75
C ALA A 35 -8.77 5.04 -9.91
N ILE A 36 -8.17 4.44 -8.89
CA ILE A 36 -8.84 3.48 -8.01
C ILE A 36 -9.98 4.16 -7.25
N ALA A 37 -9.75 5.38 -6.71
CA ALA A 37 -10.77 6.14 -5.99
C ALA A 37 -11.99 6.46 -6.85
N SER A 38 -11.80 6.68 -8.16
CA SER A 38 -12.89 6.94 -9.12
C SER A 38 -13.50 5.68 -9.73
N GLY A 39 -13.02 4.49 -9.37
CA GLY A 39 -13.47 3.23 -9.95
C GLY A 39 -12.91 2.93 -11.34
N ASN A 40 -11.89 3.63 -11.80
CA ASN A 40 -11.23 3.37 -13.07
C ASN A 40 -10.29 2.15 -12.94
N CYS A 41 -10.48 1.16 -13.81
CA CYS A 41 -9.73 -0.09 -13.83
C CYS A 41 -9.03 -0.30 -15.19
N SER A 42 -8.22 0.66 -15.61
CA SER A 42 -7.59 0.62 -16.95
C SER A 42 -6.33 -0.25 -17.03
N ASN A 43 -5.83 -0.76 -15.91
CA ASN A 43 -4.67 -1.67 -15.88
C ASN A 43 -4.78 -2.65 -14.70
N LEU A 44 -3.83 -3.58 -14.61
CA LEU A 44 -3.83 -4.64 -13.60
C LEU A 44 -3.67 -4.09 -12.18
N ILE A 45 -2.85 -3.06 -11.98
CA ILE A 45 -2.66 -2.43 -10.66
C ILE A 45 -3.99 -1.81 -10.18
N HIS A 46 -4.68 -1.05 -11.04
CA HIS A 46 -5.99 -0.50 -10.73
C HIS A 46 -6.99 -1.61 -10.40
N ARG A 47 -6.97 -2.69 -11.19
CA ARG A 47 -7.88 -3.81 -11.02
C ARG A 47 -7.64 -4.54 -9.68
N ALA A 48 -6.40 -4.82 -9.34
CA ALA A 48 -6.05 -5.47 -8.07
C ALA A 48 -6.51 -4.65 -6.86
N GLY A 49 -6.32 -3.33 -6.89
CA GLY A 49 -6.82 -2.43 -5.85
C GLY A 49 -8.35 -2.41 -5.76
N ALA A 50 -9.04 -2.33 -6.90
CA ALA A 50 -10.49 -2.37 -6.96
C ALA A 50 -11.07 -3.70 -6.45
N VAL A 51 -10.42 -4.83 -6.76
CA VAL A 51 -10.80 -6.15 -6.25
C VAL A 51 -10.61 -6.22 -4.74
N ALA A 52 -9.48 -5.76 -4.22
CA ALA A 52 -9.22 -5.74 -2.78
C ALA A 52 -10.30 -4.95 -2.01
N LEU A 53 -10.69 -3.77 -2.51
CA LEU A 53 -11.76 -2.97 -1.94
C LEU A 53 -13.12 -3.68 -2.01
N LYS A 54 -13.46 -4.24 -3.16
CA LYS A 54 -14.73 -4.95 -3.37
C LYS A 54 -14.89 -6.16 -2.44
N GLU A 55 -13.81 -6.93 -2.29
CA GLU A 55 -13.81 -8.14 -1.45
C GLU A 55 -13.57 -7.85 0.04
N GLY A 56 -13.23 -6.61 0.41
CA GLY A 56 -12.91 -6.24 1.78
C GLY A 56 -11.60 -6.86 2.28
N TRP A 57 -10.64 -7.12 1.38
CA TRP A 57 -9.33 -7.63 1.75
C TRP A 57 -8.41 -6.51 2.25
N PRO A 58 -7.39 -6.81 3.05
CA PRO A 58 -6.39 -5.84 3.43
C PRO A 58 -5.81 -5.14 2.19
N PHE A 59 -5.92 -3.82 2.13
CA PHE A 59 -5.45 -3.02 1.01
C PHE A 59 -4.69 -1.81 1.52
N ILE A 60 -3.42 -1.71 1.12
CA ILE A 60 -2.51 -0.65 1.54
C ILE A 60 -2.03 0.11 0.31
N VAL A 61 -2.16 1.41 0.34
CA VAL A 61 -1.56 2.30 -0.65
C VAL A 61 -0.47 3.14 0.01
N VAL A 62 0.69 3.20 -0.64
CA VAL A 62 1.88 3.88 -0.14
C VAL A 62 2.20 5.09 -1.03
N PRO A 63 1.48 6.21 -0.85
CA PRO A 63 1.70 7.41 -1.66
C PRO A 63 3.03 8.09 -1.29
N ARG A 64 3.68 8.69 -2.30
CA ARG A 64 4.82 9.58 -2.11
C ARG A 64 4.65 10.77 -3.05
N GLU A 65 4.16 11.87 -2.50
CA GLU A 65 3.90 13.11 -3.22
C GLU A 65 4.06 14.34 -2.31
N THR A 66 4.59 15.42 -2.85
CA THR A 66 4.69 16.72 -2.16
C THR A 66 4.77 17.88 -3.16
N PRO A 67 4.02 18.97 -2.99
CA PRO A 67 2.89 19.11 -2.08
C PRO A 67 1.68 18.29 -2.54
N LEU A 68 0.71 18.08 -1.66
CA LEU A 68 -0.52 17.38 -2.00
C LEU A 68 -1.58 18.35 -2.51
N SER A 69 -2.19 18.06 -3.66
CA SER A 69 -3.35 18.79 -4.16
C SER A 69 -4.62 18.43 -3.38
N LEU A 70 -5.61 19.30 -3.39
CA LEU A 70 -6.92 18.98 -2.81
C LEU A 70 -7.56 17.74 -3.47
N VAL A 71 -7.34 17.56 -4.78
CA VAL A 71 -7.82 16.39 -5.50
C VAL A 71 -7.22 15.10 -4.94
N SER A 72 -5.90 15.07 -4.72
CA SER A 72 -5.21 13.93 -4.12
C SER A 72 -5.67 13.67 -2.69
N LEU A 73 -5.82 14.70 -1.87
CA LEU A 73 -6.31 14.58 -0.49
C LEU A 73 -7.72 14.00 -0.44
N ARG A 74 -8.62 14.45 -1.30
CA ARG A 74 -9.98 13.89 -1.39
C ARG A 74 -9.99 12.43 -1.85
N ALA A 75 -9.16 12.08 -2.83
CA ALA A 75 -9.03 10.70 -3.28
C ALA A 75 -8.48 9.78 -2.18
N MET A 76 -7.51 10.25 -1.38
CA MET A 76 -7.02 9.53 -0.20
C MET A 76 -8.12 9.32 0.84
N ALA A 77 -8.89 10.37 1.15
CA ALA A 77 -10.01 10.27 2.07
C ALA A 77 -11.05 9.25 1.60
N GLN A 78 -11.41 9.29 0.32
CA GLN A 78 -12.36 8.36 -0.28
C GLN A 78 -11.88 6.91 -0.20
N LEU A 79 -10.61 6.64 -0.51
CA LEU A 79 -10.05 5.30 -0.38
C LEU A 79 -9.99 4.84 1.08
N LYS A 80 -9.68 5.75 2.01
CA LYS A 80 -9.70 5.46 3.45
C LYS A 80 -11.10 5.08 3.94
N GLU A 81 -12.11 5.81 3.52
CA GLU A 81 -13.53 5.53 3.82
C GLU A 81 -13.96 4.18 3.25
N ALA A 82 -13.45 3.82 2.06
CA ALA A 82 -13.72 2.53 1.42
C ALA A 82 -12.97 1.35 2.06
N GLY A 83 -12.11 1.58 3.04
CA GLY A 83 -11.42 0.55 3.82
C GLY A 83 -9.93 0.38 3.52
N ALA A 84 -9.33 1.18 2.62
CA ALA A 84 -7.90 1.14 2.40
C ALA A 84 -7.12 1.74 3.57
N VAL A 85 -5.89 1.26 3.77
CA VAL A 85 -4.90 1.90 4.61
C VAL A 85 -4.10 2.87 3.75
N ILE A 86 -4.13 4.15 4.09
CA ILE A 86 -3.28 5.17 3.47
C ILE A 86 -2.02 5.27 4.32
N LEU A 87 -0.89 4.80 3.76
CA LEU A 87 0.39 4.72 4.45
C LEU A 87 1.43 5.50 3.64
N PRO A 88 1.55 6.81 3.84
CA PRO A 88 2.54 7.61 3.12
C PRO A 88 3.96 7.07 3.30
N ALA A 89 4.78 7.16 2.26
CA ALA A 89 6.20 6.81 2.33
C ALA A 89 6.97 7.87 3.14
N SER A 90 6.63 7.96 4.43
CA SER A 90 7.19 8.91 5.39
C SER A 90 8.03 8.15 6.41
N PRO A 91 9.36 8.07 6.22
CA PRO A 91 10.22 7.31 7.12
C PRO A 91 10.28 7.95 8.51
N SER A 92 10.49 7.13 9.53
CA SER A 92 10.70 7.59 10.90
C SER A 92 12.17 7.93 11.15
N PHE A 93 12.41 9.13 11.68
CA PHE A 93 13.74 9.57 12.10
C PHE A 93 13.94 9.46 13.61
N HIS A 94 12.91 9.05 14.34
CA HIS A 94 12.92 9.04 15.81
C HIS A 94 14.06 8.18 16.39
N ASN A 95 14.26 7.00 15.84
CA ASN A 95 15.29 6.06 16.29
C ASN A 95 16.69 6.34 15.71
N LYS A 96 16.92 7.54 15.14
CA LYS A 96 18.20 7.95 14.57
C LYS A 96 18.79 6.91 13.61
N PRO A 97 18.07 6.54 12.54
CA PRO A 97 18.53 5.52 11.61
C PRO A 97 19.92 5.84 11.06
N ALA A 98 20.78 4.81 10.98
CA ALA A 98 22.18 4.98 10.64
C ALA A 98 22.41 5.21 9.14
N ASP A 99 21.49 4.75 8.30
CA ASP A 99 21.60 4.78 6.84
C ASP A 99 20.23 4.89 6.16
N ILE A 100 20.26 5.01 4.82
CA ILE A 100 19.03 5.10 4.01
C ILE A 100 18.22 3.81 4.08
N GLN A 101 18.88 2.65 4.13
CA GLN A 101 18.18 1.37 4.22
C GLN A 101 17.33 1.31 5.49
N SER A 102 17.90 1.66 6.62
CA SER A 102 17.18 1.71 7.90
C SER A 102 15.98 2.67 7.86
N LEU A 103 16.09 3.80 7.13
CA LEU A 103 14.94 4.70 6.90
C LEU A 103 13.83 4.03 6.09
N VAL A 104 14.19 3.35 4.99
CA VAL A 104 13.24 2.63 4.15
C VAL A 104 12.56 1.52 4.95
N ASP A 105 13.32 0.79 5.75
CA ASP A 105 12.83 -0.31 6.58
C ASP A 105 11.74 0.16 7.55
N THR A 106 11.81 1.40 8.06
CA THR A 106 10.74 1.94 8.93
C THR A 106 9.37 1.96 8.23
N VAL A 107 9.35 2.22 6.93
CA VAL A 107 8.11 2.19 6.13
C VAL A 107 7.70 0.74 5.85
N ILE A 108 8.65 -0.12 5.50
CA ILE A 108 8.38 -1.54 5.22
C ILE A 108 7.78 -2.23 6.44
N TYR A 109 8.33 -2.01 7.63
CA TYR A 109 7.80 -2.58 8.88
C TYR A 109 6.34 -2.19 9.12
N ARG A 110 5.98 -0.94 8.85
CA ARG A 110 4.58 -0.49 8.98
C ARG A 110 3.65 -1.17 7.99
N ILE A 111 4.12 -1.46 6.77
CA ILE A 111 3.34 -2.21 5.78
C ILE A 111 3.13 -3.65 6.27
N LEU A 112 4.19 -4.31 6.74
CA LEU A 112 4.12 -5.69 7.23
C LEU A 112 3.24 -5.82 8.46
N ASP A 113 3.30 -4.86 9.39
CA ASP A 113 2.42 -4.80 10.55
C ASP A 113 0.93 -4.76 10.15
N HIS A 114 0.58 -3.96 9.13
CA HIS A 114 -0.79 -3.86 8.65
C HIS A 114 -1.27 -5.09 7.87
N LEU A 115 -0.35 -5.96 7.46
CA LEU A 115 -0.66 -7.24 6.80
C LEU A 115 -0.62 -8.43 7.78
N ASP A 116 -0.37 -8.19 9.06
CA ASP A 116 -0.13 -9.24 10.07
C ASP A 116 1.01 -10.19 9.69
N ILE A 117 1.99 -9.70 8.93
CA ILE A 117 3.18 -10.45 8.54
C ILE A 117 4.28 -10.20 9.57
N VAL A 118 4.64 -11.25 10.31
CA VAL A 118 5.76 -11.20 11.25
C VAL A 118 7.03 -11.63 10.54
N ASP A 119 7.93 -10.69 10.28
CA ASP A 119 9.28 -11.03 9.85
C ASP A 119 10.14 -11.39 11.07
N LYS A 120 10.50 -12.68 11.17
CA LYS A 120 11.32 -13.21 12.28
C LYS A 120 12.77 -12.73 12.23
N THR A 121 13.21 -12.14 11.12
CA THR A 121 14.57 -11.60 10.96
C THR A 121 14.68 -10.16 11.42
N MET A 122 13.55 -9.52 11.64
CA MET A 122 13.46 -8.12 12.04
C MET A 122 13.38 -8.03 13.56
N THR A 123 14.48 -7.71 14.18
CA THR A 123 14.52 -7.36 15.60
C THR A 123 13.67 -6.10 15.79
N ARG A 124 12.55 -6.22 16.47
CA ARG A 124 11.84 -5.07 17.05
C ARG A 124 12.73 -4.48 18.12
N GLU A 125 13.72 -3.71 17.73
CA GLU A 125 14.46 -2.92 18.70
C GLU A 125 13.51 -1.83 19.23
N ASN A 126 13.23 -1.95 20.51
CA ASN A 126 12.56 -0.97 21.38
C ASN A 126 11.04 -0.80 21.26
N GLN A 127 10.31 -1.82 21.71
CA GLN A 127 8.97 -1.59 22.28
C GLN A 127 9.01 -1.43 23.83
N ASP A 128 10.18 -1.34 24.42
CA ASP A 128 10.34 -1.17 25.86
C ASP A 128 11.00 0.18 26.17
N GLU A 129 10.19 1.25 26.20
CA GLU A 129 10.42 2.32 27.19
C GLU A 129 9.06 2.92 27.59
N PRO A 130 8.88 3.16 28.93
CA PRO A 130 7.63 3.50 29.56
C PRO A 130 7.12 4.89 29.23
#